data_1c9486172713732a590328cdda16e941
#
_entry.id   1c9486172713732a590328cdda16e941
#
_cell.length_a   1.000
_cell.length_b   1.000
_cell.length_c   1.000
_cell.angle_alpha   90.00
_cell.angle_beta   90.00
_cell.angle_gamma   90.00
#
_symmetry.space_group_name_H-M   'P 1'
#
loop_
_entity.id
_entity.type
_entity.pdbx_description
1 polymer ?
#
loop_
_entity_poly.entity_id
_entity_poly.type
_entity_poly.pdbx_seq_one_letter_code
_entity_poly.pdbx_strand_id
1 'polypeptide(L)' 'MTDVEQEKIAVFRKNIAESLRILDEIVEIIRFQDNPEDTVIDQKLEEIRKILSQ' A
#
# COMPACT_ATOMS: atom_id res chain seq x y z
N MET A 1 23.14 -16.48 8.88
CA MET A 1 22.84 -16.32 7.50
C MET A 1 21.37 -16.08 7.22
N THR A 2 20.59 -16.95 7.67
CA THR A 2 19.19 -17.01 7.32
C THR A 2 18.30 -16.03 8.06
N ASP A 3 18.67 -15.64 9.28
CA ASP A 3 17.83 -14.80 10.12
C ASP A 3 17.63 -13.41 9.51
N VAL A 4 18.71 -12.84 8.96
CA VAL A 4 18.64 -11.50 8.38
C VAL A 4 17.79 -11.54 7.10
N GLU A 5 17.98 -12.59 6.29
CA GLU A 5 17.20 -12.73 5.07
C GLU A 5 15.72 -12.95 5.37
N GLN A 6 15.42 -13.76 6.38
CA GLN A 6 14.03 -14.00 6.77
C GLN A 6 13.38 -12.75 7.32
N GLU A 7 14.12 -11.94 8.08
CA GLU A 7 13.59 -10.68 8.55
C GLU A 7 13.26 -9.74 7.41
N LYS A 8 14.11 -9.66 6.40
CA LYS A 8 13.86 -8.84 5.23
C LYS A 8 12.62 -9.31 4.47
N ILE A 9 12.48 -10.61 4.33
CA ILE A 9 11.31 -11.18 3.65
C ILE A 9 10.04 -10.88 4.45
N ALA A 10 10.09 -11.01 5.77
CA ALA A 10 8.93 -10.73 6.62
C ALA A 10 8.51 -9.28 6.51
N VAL A 11 9.46 -8.34 6.53
CA VAL A 11 9.17 -6.92 6.38
C VAL A 11 8.59 -6.65 4.99
N PHE A 12 9.17 -7.26 3.97
CA PHE A 12 8.70 -7.09 2.61
C PHE A 12 7.27 -7.58 2.46
N ARG A 13 6.95 -8.75 3.01
CA ARG A 13 5.60 -9.29 2.98
C ARG A 13 4.61 -8.39 3.70
N LYS A 14 5.01 -7.87 4.84
CA LYS A 14 4.16 -6.95 5.59
C LYS A 14 3.89 -5.69 4.79
N ASN A 15 4.91 -5.15 4.15
CA ASN A 15 4.76 -3.94 3.35
C ASN A 15 3.84 -4.18 2.16
N ILE A 16 3.95 -5.33 1.52
CA ILE A 16 3.06 -5.69 0.42
C ILE A 16 1.63 -5.81 0.92
N ALA A 17 1.42 -6.47 2.05
CA ALA A 17 0.07 -6.63 2.62
C ALA A 17 -0.56 -5.29 2.93
N GLU A 18 0.20 -4.37 3.52
CA GLU A 18 -0.31 -3.03 3.80
C GLU A 18 -0.62 -2.27 2.52
N SER A 19 0.22 -2.41 1.51
CA SER A 19 0.00 -1.77 0.22
C SER A 19 -1.27 -2.28 -0.44
N LEU A 20 -1.51 -3.58 -0.38
CA LEU A 20 -2.74 -4.17 -0.92
C LEU A 20 -3.97 -3.66 -0.20
N ARG A 21 -3.88 -3.47 1.10
CA ARG A 21 -4.97 -2.92 1.89
C ARG A 21 -5.30 -1.50 1.44
N ILE A 22 -4.28 -0.69 1.21
CA ILE A 22 -4.49 0.67 0.73
C ILE A 22 -5.08 0.65 -0.67
N LEU A 23 -4.64 -0.26 -1.52
CA LEU A 23 -5.22 -0.42 -2.86
C LEU A 23 -6.70 -0.78 -2.77
N ASP A 24 -7.08 -1.65 -1.85
CA ASP A 24 -8.48 -1.98 -1.64
C ASP A 24 -9.28 -0.75 -1.25
N GLU A 25 -8.73 0.10 -0.40
CA GLU A 25 -9.39 1.35 -0.04
C GLU A 25 -9.59 2.24 -1.26
N ILE A 26 -8.60 2.33 -2.12
CA ILE A 26 -8.71 3.11 -3.35
C ILE A 26 -9.83 2.56 -4.24
N VAL A 27 -9.87 1.24 -4.39
CA VAL A 27 -10.91 0.59 -5.19
C VAL A 27 -12.30 0.89 -4.62
N GLU A 28 -12.44 0.83 -3.31
CA GLU A 28 -13.72 1.15 -2.66
C GLU A 28 -14.11 2.60 -2.89
N ILE A 29 -13.17 3.52 -2.79
CA ILE A 29 -13.44 4.93 -3.05
C ILE A 29 -13.95 5.12 -4.48
N ILE A 30 -13.29 4.51 -5.43
CA ILE A 30 -13.68 4.63 -6.84
C ILE A 30 -15.06 4.00 -7.07
N ARG A 31 -15.34 2.90 -6.39
CA ARG A 31 -16.59 2.17 -6.57
C ARG A 31 -17.78 2.89 -5.96
N PHE A 32 -17.60 3.52 -4.81
CA PHE A 32 -18.70 4.11 -4.05
C PHE A 32 -18.84 5.62 -4.26
N GLN A 33 -17.87 6.27 -4.85
CA GLN A 33 -17.94 7.69 -5.15
C GLN A 33 -17.95 7.89 -6.66
N ASP A 34 -18.91 8.67 -7.14
CA ASP A 34 -19.00 8.96 -8.57
C ASP A 34 -17.83 9.78 -9.06
N ASN A 35 -17.37 10.72 -8.24
CA ASN A 35 -16.24 11.58 -8.59
C ASN A 35 -15.30 11.70 -7.40
N PRO A 36 -14.44 10.69 -7.17
CA PRO A 36 -13.46 10.81 -6.08
C PRO A 36 -12.46 11.91 -6.39
N GLU A 37 -12.05 12.62 -5.36
CA GLU A 37 -11.05 13.65 -5.52
C GLU A 37 -9.70 13.02 -5.85
N ASP A 38 -9.05 13.53 -6.88
CA ASP A 38 -7.74 13.03 -7.29
C ASP A 38 -6.73 13.14 -6.14
N THR A 39 -6.87 14.17 -5.32
CA THR A 39 -5.97 14.40 -4.20
C THR A 39 -5.95 13.23 -3.21
N VAL A 40 -7.14 12.68 -2.91
CA VAL A 40 -7.26 11.56 -1.98
C VAL A 40 -6.57 10.32 -2.54
N ILE A 41 -6.81 10.04 -3.81
CA ILE A 41 -6.20 8.89 -4.48
C ILE A 41 -4.70 9.06 -4.56
N ASP A 42 -4.24 10.26 -4.91
CA ASP A 42 -2.81 10.55 -4.99
C ASP A 42 -2.12 10.37 -3.64
N GLN A 43 -2.77 10.80 -2.55
CA GLN A 43 -2.21 10.62 -1.22
C GLN A 43 -2.07 9.15 -0.86
N LYS A 44 -3.06 8.34 -1.20
CA LYS A 44 -3.01 6.91 -0.91
C LYS A 44 -1.95 6.21 -1.76
N LEU A 45 -1.80 6.60 -3.00
CA LEU A 45 -0.74 6.08 -3.85
C LEU A 45 0.64 6.47 -3.31
N GLU A 46 0.76 7.67 -2.78
CA GLU A 46 2.00 8.14 -2.15
C GLU A 46 2.34 7.30 -0.93
N GLU A 47 1.35 6.96 -0.12
CA GLU A 47 1.55 6.09 1.03
C GLU A 47 2.06 4.72 0.61
N ILE A 48 1.50 4.15 -0.46
CA ILE A 48 1.96 2.88 -0.99
C ILE A 48 3.42 2.98 -1.42
N ARG A 49 3.78 4.04 -2.12
CA ARG A 49 5.15 4.24 -2.56
C ARG A 49 6.12 4.31 -1.38
N LYS A 50 5.75 5.02 -0.33
CA LYS A 50 6.59 5.12 0.86
C LYS A 50 6.75 3.76 1.54
N ILE A 51 5.68 3.01 1.64
CA ILE A 51 5.73 1.68 2.25
C ILE A 51 6.66 0.77 1.45
N LEU A 52 6.53 0.76 0.14
CA LEU A 52 7.32 -0.11 -0.70
C LEU A 52 8.77 0.35 -0.83
N SER A 53 9.06 1.59 -0.49
CA SER A 53 10.43 2.13 -0.52
C SER A 53 11.24 1.80 0.72
N GLN A 54 10.61 1.31 1.74
CA GLN A 54 11.29 0.98 3.00
C GLN A 54 12.15 -0.26 2.91
#